data_971c9d47c116bce048cd3fc4cf6da873
#
_entry.id   971c9d47c116bce048cd3fc4cf6da873
#
_cell.length_a   1.000
_cell.length_b   1.000
_cell.length_c   1.000
_cell.angle_alpha   90.00
_cell.angle_beta   90.00
_cell.angle_gamma   90.00
#
_symmetry.space_group_name_H-M   'P 1'
#
loop_
_entity.id
_entity.type
_entity.pdbx_description
1 polymer ?
#
loop_
_entity_poly.entity_id
_entity_poly.type
_entity_poly.pdbx_seq_one_letter_code
_entity_poly.pdbx_strand_id
1 'polypeptide(L)'
;DACNDALQQAKDAGIPIVGFDSGVPGAPEGSVVANAATDNYAAGELAAEKTYEVLKDRIAKAKDSVRIGVMGQDATSESIINRGLGFIDKIAELAEADGYTVTVEGNDKYVQDSKVEPTDDAKVILDVAVPSQVTAELSATDCQTLLNKDDTICIYGSNQHSGEAMVTGNENLQKLGSGEDQVLGVTFDSGTVIKEAVKNGTLYG
;
A
#
# COMPACT_ATOMS: atom_id res chain seq x y z
N ASP A 1 -12.85 14.81 -14.16
CA ASP A 1 -12.78 13.38 -14.40
C ASP A 1 -13.47 13.01 -15.70
N ALA A 2 -12.89 12.13 -16.53
CA ALA A 2 -13.41 11.80 -17.86
C ALA A 2 -14.84 11.21 -17.85
N CYS A 3 -15.27 10.67 -16.70
CA CYS A 3 -16.60 10.08 -16.53
C CYS A 3 -17.67 11.07 -16.05
N ASN A 4 -17.29 12.22 -15.50
CA ASN A 4 -18.23 13.11 -14.80
C ASN A 4 -19.35 13.65 -15.71
N ASP A 5 -19.03 14.00 -16.95
CA ASP A 5 -20.02 14.44 -17.92
C ASP A 5 -21.04 13.36 -18.27
N ALA A 6 -20.58 12.10 -18.41
CA ALA A 6 -21.46 10.97 -18.68
C ALA A 6 -22.34 10.63 -17.46
N LEU A 7 -21.79 10.72 -16.25
CA LEU A 7 -22.54 10.56 -15.00
C LEU A 7 -23.62 11.62 -14.84
N GLN A 8 -23.30 12.89 -15.18
CA GLN A 8 -24.28 13.98 -15.15
C GLN A 8 -25.40 13.77 -16.18
N GLN A 9 -25.05 13.38 -17.40
CA GLN A 9 -26.04 13.09 -18.45
C GLN A 9 -27.00 11.95 -18.05
N ALA A 10 -26.45 10.88 -17.45
CA ALA A 10 -27.29 9.77 -16.98
C ALA A 10 -28.22 10.21 -15.84
N LYS A 11 -27.70 11.01 -14.88
CA LYS A 11 -28.52 11.60 -13.81
C LYS A 11 -29.65 12.47 -14.38
N ASP A 12 -29.36 13.38 -15.33
CA ASP A 12 -30.33 14.26 -15.95
C ASP A 12 -31.40 13.46 -16.73
N ALA A 13 -31.03 12.31 -17.30
CA ALA A 13 -31.93 11.38 -17.95
C ALA A 13 -32.73 10.49 -16.97
N GLY A 14 -32.53 10.64 -15.65
CA GLY A 14 -33.20 9.82 -14.62
C GLY A 14 -32.73 8.38 -14.56
N ILE A 15 -31.55 8.07 -15.08
CA ILE A 15 -30.97 6.72 -15.06
C ILE A 15 -30.22 6.51 -13.75
N PRO A 16 -30.65 5.56 -12.88
CA PRO A 16 -29.95 5.27 -11.64
C PRO A 16 -28.62 4.56 -11.95
N ILE A 17 -27.52 5.06 -11.34
CA ILE A 17 -26.19 4.47 -11.48
C ILE A 17 -25.80 3.81 -10.16
N VAL A 18 -25.35 2.57 -10.24
CA VAL A 18 -24.72 1.84 -9.12
C VAL A 18 -23.29 1.56 -9.51
N GLY A 19 -22.34 2.09 -8.75
CA GLY A 19 -20.93 1.77 -8.88
C GLY A 19 -20.58 0.44 -8.24
N PHE A 20 -19.48 -0.16 -8.65
CA PHE A 20 -18.92 -1.33 -7.99
C PHE A 20 -17.37 -1.29 -8.05
N ASP A 21 -16.73 -1.96 -7.09
CA ASP A 21 -15.29 -2.10 -6.92
C ASP A 21 -14.59 -0.79 -6.52
N SER A 22 -14.61 0.23 -7.32
CA SER A 22 -13.99 1.54 -7.02
C SER A 22 -14.98 2.67 -7.24
N GLY A 23 -14.90 3.71 -6.41
CA GLY A 23 -15.69 4.92 -6.59
C GLY A 23 -15.18 5.81 -7.73
N VAL A 24 -15.93 6.88 -8.03
CA VAL A 24 -15.50 7.92 -8.97
C VAL A 24 -15.26 9.21 -8.16
N PRO A 25 -14.01 9.53 -7.82
CA PRO A 25 -13.68 10.78 -7.12
C PRO A 25 -14.20 12.00 -7.88
N GLY A 26 -14.90 12.90 -7.17
CA GLY A 26 -15.47 14.08 -7.79
C GLY A 26 -16.69 13.84 -8.68
N ALA A 27 -17.36 12.68 -8.57
CA ALA A 27 -18.62 12.43 -9.27
C ALA A 27 -19.66 13.53 -8.93
N PRO A 28 -20.49 13.99 -9.89
CA PRO A 28 -21.54 14.94 -9.63
C PRO A 28 -22.46 14.44 -8.51
N GLU A 29 -22.79 15.32 -7.56
CA GLU A 29 -23.62 14.96 -6.39
C GLU A 29 -24.92 14.26 -6.83
N GLY A 30 -25.20 13.09 -6.27
CA GLY A 30 -26.39 12.31 -6.59
C GLY A 30 -26.43 11.66 -7.97
N SER A 31 -25.30 11.64 -8.71
CA SER A 31 -25.21 10.90 -9.97
C SER A 31 -25.03 9.40 -9.74
N VAL A 32 -24.39 9.00 -8.65
CA VAL A 32 -24.23 7.60 -8.24
C VAL A 32 -25.11 7.39 -7.00
N VAL A 33 -26.09 6.50 -7.07
CA VAL A 33 -27.08 6.25 -6.00
C VAL A 33 -26.56 5.27 -4.95
N ALA A 34 -25.62 4.41 -5.31
CA ALA A 34 -24.94 3.48 -4.40
C ALA A 34 -23.61 3.04 -5.01
N ASN A 35 -22.67 2.65 -4.16
CA ASN A 35 -21.41 2.00 -4.58
C ASN A 35 -21.22 0.73 -3.73
N ALA A 36 -20.99 -0.41 -4.39
CA ALA A 36 -20.68 -1.69 -3.76
C ALA A 36 -19.20 -1.96 -3.90
N ALA A 37 -18.42 -1.67 -2.86
CA ALA A 37 -16.97 -1.80 -2.87
C ALA A 37 -16.46 -2.38 -1.54
N THR A 38 -15.22 -2.85 -1.55
CA THR A 38 -14.47 -3.12 -0.32
C THR A 38 -14.30 -1.81 0.47
N ASP A 39 -14.42 -1.87 1.79
CA ASP A 39 -13.90 -0.81 2.65
C ASP A 39 -12.37 -0.89 2.60
N ASN A 40 -11.79 -0.17 1.62
CA ASN A 40 -10.38 -0.27 1.31
C ASN A 40 -9.48 0.28 2.41
N TYR A 41 -9.95 1.29 3.15
CA TYR A 41 -9.21 1.82 4.27
C TYR A 41 -9.16 0.81 5.42
N ALA A 42 -10.29 0.28 5.85
CA ALA A 42 -10.35 -0.75 6.88
C ALA A 42 -9.62 -2.05 6.48
N ALA A 43 -9.63 -2.39 5.19
CA ALA A 43 -8.85 -3.54 4.68
C ALA A 43 -7.34 -3.30 4.77
N GLY A 44 -6.88 -2.07 4.51
CA GLY A 44 -5.50 -1.66 4.74
C GLY A 44 -5.11 -1.71 6.22
N GLU A 45 -5.98 -1.24 7.11
CA GLU A 45 -5.77 -1.33 8.56
C GLU A 45 -5.62 -2.78 9.03
N LEU A 46 -6.47 -3.69 8.56
CA LEU A 46 -6.38 -5.12 8.90
C LEU A 46 -5.06 -5.74 8.43
N ALA A 47 -4.61 -5.41 7.22
CA ALA A 47 -3.31 -5.86 6.71
C ALA A 47 -2.16 -5.33 7.58
N ALA A 48 -2.24 -4.06 8.01
CA ALA A 48 -1.27 -3.45 8.90
C ALA A 48 -1.20 -4.14 10.27
N GLU A 49 -2.34 -4.43 10.88
CA GLU A 49 -2.40 -5.17 12.16
C GLU A 49 -1.68 -6.51 12.06
N LYS A 50 -1.97 -7.29 11.02
CA LYS A 50 -1.34 -8.60 10.81
C LYS A 50 0.16 -8.50 10.50
N THR A 51 0.55 -7.48 9.76
CA THR A 51 1.95 -7.21 9.46
C THR A 51 2.71 -6.78 10.71
N TYR A 52 2.13 -5.89 11.50
CA TYR A 52 2.76 -5.38 12.72
C TYR A 52 2.95 -6.48 13.78
N GLU A 53 2.01 -7.42 13.93
CA GLU A 53 2.15 -8.58 14.81
C GLU A 53 3.48 -9.34 14.56
N VAL A 54 3.95 -9.38 13.31
CA VAL A 54 5.19 -10.06 12.91
C VAL A 54 6.40 -9.13 13.02
N LEU A 55 6.22 -7.83 12.76
CA LEU A 55 7.32 -6.87 12.69
C LEU A 55 7.75 -6.30 14.04
N LYS A 56 6.86 -6.25 15.04
CA LYS A 56 7.12 -5.56 16.32
C LYS A 56 8.43 -5.99 16.99
N ASP A 57 8.76 -7.28 16.97
CA ASP A 57 10.00 -7.78 17.56
C ASP A 57 11.24 -7.36 16.74
N ARG A 58 11.12 -7.23 15.42
CA ARG A 58 12.20 -6.72 14.56
C ARG A 58 12.45 -5.24 14.82
N ILE A 59 11.37 -4.44 14.93
CA ILE A 59 11.43 -3.02 15.27
C ILE A 59 12.10 -2.81 16.64
N ALA A 60 11.71 -3.61 17.64
CA ALA A 60 12.25 -3.54 18.99
C ALA A 60 13.74 -3.90 19.06
N LYS A 61 14.19 -4.88 18.27
CA LYS A 61 15.59 -5.32 18.23
C LYS A 61 16.50 -4.40 17.41
N ALA A 62 15.95 -3.65 16.47
CA ALA A 62 16.73 -2.76 15.62
C ALA A 62 17.34 -1.62 16.46
N LYS A 63 18.64 -1.33 16.26
CA LYS A 63 19.32 -0.22 16.94
C LYS A 63 18.99 1.12 16.31
N ASP A 64 18.96 1.13 14.98
CA ASP A 64 18.71 2.31 14.17
C ASP A 64 17.25 2.33 13.69
N SER A 65 16.89 3.27 12.82
CA SER A 65 15.59 3.30 12.16
C SER A 65 15.34 2.05 11.33
N VAL A 66 14.06 1.72 11.14
CA VAL A 66 13.61 0.67 10.24
C VAL A 66 12.66 1.25 9.20
N ARG A 67 12.65 0.65 8.03
CA ARG A 67 11.84 1.08 6.90
C ARG A 67 10.81 0.02 6.53
N ILE A 68 9.58 0.48 6.32
CA ILE A 68 8.48 -0.31 5.75
C ILE A 68 8.11 0.35 4.43
N GLY A 69 8.44 -0.30 3.33
CA GLY A 69 8.05 0.16 2.00
C GLY A 69 6.56 -0.04 1.76
N VAL A 70 5.89 0.96 1.17
CA VAL A 70 4.49 0.88 0.76
C VAL A 70 4.42 1.11 -0.74
N MET A 71 4.05 0.08 -1.49
CA MET A 71 3.96 0.15 -2.95
C MET A 71 2.51 0.35 -3.39
N GLY A 72 2.21 1.49 -4.01
CA GLY A 72 0.97 1.76 -4.70
C GLY A 72 1.12 1.59 -6.22
N GLN A 73 0.10 1.05 -6.88
CA GLN A 73 0.07 1.00 -8.35
C GLN A 73 0.02 2.40 -8.96
N ASP A 74 -0.77 3.28 -8.36
CA ASP A 74 -0.97 4.67 -8.76
C ASP A 74 -1.41 5.52 -7.55
N ALA A 75 -1.45 6.83 -7.72
CA ALA A 75 -1.92 7.79 -6.72
C ALA A 75 -3.22 8.50 -7.14
N THR A 76 -4.06 7.86 -7.96
CA THR A 76 -5.32 8.41 -8.48
C THR A 76 -6.53 7.52 -8.23
N SER A 77 -6.34 6.21 -8.12
CA SER A 77 -7.41 5.25 -7.83
C SER A 77 -7.77 5.29 -6.35
N GLU A 78 -9.02 5.61 -6.04
CA GLU A 78 -9.52 5.72 -4.66
C GLU A 78 -9.26 4.45 -3.84
N SER A 79 -9.51 3.27 -4.42
CA SER A 79 -9.31 1.99 -3.75
C SER A 79 -7.84 1.75 -3.38
N ILE A 80 -6.90 2.12 -4.27
CA ILE A 80 -5.46 1.97 -4.05
C ILE A 80 -4.97 2.93 -2.98
N ILE A 81 -5.37 4.21 -3.08
CA ILE A 81 -4.99 5.25 -2.12
C ILE A 81 -5.50 4.90 -0.72
N ASN A 82 -6.80 4.60 -0.58
CA ASN A 82 -7.40 4.30 0.72
C ASN A 82 -6.79 3.06 1.35
N ARG A 83 -6.48 2.03 0.57
CA ARG A 83 -5.85 0.81 1.07
C ARG A 83 -4.42 1.07 1.56
N GLY A 84 -3.67 1.90 0.84
CA GLY A 84 -2.33 2.34 1.25
C GLY A 84 -2.36 3.23 2.49
N LEU A 85 -3.27 4.22 2.55
CA LEU A 85 -3.43 5.10 3.71
C LEU A 85 -3.88 4.33 4.96
N GLY A 86 -4.84 3.41 4.84
CA GLY A 86 -5.25 2.56 5.95
C GLY A 86 -4.09 1.75 6.53
N PHE A 87 -3.23 1.21 5.67
CA PHE A 87 -2.03 0.51 6.11
C PHE A 87 -1.04 1.45 6.82
N ILE A 88 -0.74 2.61 6.23
CA ILE A 88 0.17 3.61 6.77
C ILE A 88 -0.29 4.09 8.16
N ASP A 89 -1.52 4.56 8.25
CA ASP A 89 -2.05 5.14 9.47
C ASP A 89 -2.14 4.11 10.60
N LYS A 90 -2.49 2.86 10.31
CA LYS A 90 -2.55 1.80 11.32
C LYS A 90 -1.17 1.33 11.77
N ILE A 91 -0.18 1.20 10.88
CA ILE A 91 1.21 0.91 11.28
C ILE A 91 1.71 2.02 12.20
N ALA A 92 1.44 3.28 11.86
CA ALA A 92 1.84 4.42 12.69
C ALA A 92 1.18 4.37 14.06
N GLU A 93 -0.15 4.19 14.13
CA GLU A 93 -0.90 4.06 15.38
C GLU A 93 -0.29 2.97 16.30
N LEU A 94 -0.01 1.79 15.73
CA LEU A 94 0.52 0.65 16.50
C LEU A 94 1.97 0.90 16.96
N ALA A 95 2.81 1.47 16.10
CA ALA A 95 4.19 1.79 16.44
C ALA A 95 4.27 2.90 17.51
N GLU A 96 3.44 3.93 17.40
CA GLU A 96 3.35 5.01 18.40
C GLU A 96 2.81 4.50 19.73
N ALA A 97 1.85 3.57 19.73
CA ALA A 97 1.38 2.91 20.95
C ALA A 97 2.49 2.12 21.66
N ASP A 98 3.45 1.56 20.91
CA ASP A 98 4.64 0.90 21.46
C ASP A 98 5.77 1.90 21.79
N GLY A 99 5.54 3.21 21.62
CA GLY A 99 6.45 4.30 22.01
C GLY A 99 7.48 4.68 20.95
N TYR A 100 7.30 4.29 19.68
CA TYR A 100 8.17 4.66 18.58
C TYR A 100 7.69 5.92 17.86
N THR A 101 8.63 6.70 17.35
CA THR A 101 8.35 7.82 16.44
C THR A 101 8.21 7.29 15.00
N VAL A 102 7.26 7.83 14.26
CA VAL A 102 6.95 7.39 12.89
C VAL A 102 7.00 8.58 11.94
N THR A 103 7.45 8.38 10.72
CA THR A 103 7.35 9.36 9.63
C THR A 103 6.92 8.68 8.33
N VAL A 104 6.31 9.46 7.44
CA VAL A 104 5.96 9.03 6.08
C VAL A 104 6.78 9.82 5.09
N GLU A 105 7.39 9.14 4.13
CA GLU A 105 8.15 9.76 3.04
C GLU A 105 7.79 9.14 1.68
N GLY A 106 8.30 9.72 0.60
CA GLY A 106 8.10 9.22 -0.76
C GLY A 106 7.00 9.98 -1.50
N ASN A 107 5.92 9.34 -1.90
CA ASN A 107 4.88 9.96 -2.73
C ASN A 107 4.12 11.06 -1.98
N ASP A 108 4.12 12.28 -2.53
CA ASP A 108 3.55 13.50 -1.91
C ASP A 108 2.09 13.35 -1.48
N LYS A 109 1.27 12.64 -2.27
CA LYS A 109 -0.15 12.47 -1.93
C LYS A 109 -0.33 11.68 -0.63
N TYR A 110 0.39 10.58 -0.48
CA TYR A 110 0.32 9.78 0.74
C TYR A 110 0.92 10.50 1.94
N VAL A 111 2.00 11.26 1.75
CA VAL A 111 2.58 12.11 2.80
C VAL A 111 1.58 13.15 3.29
N GLN A 112 0.85 13.80 2.37
CA GLN A 112 -0.14 14.85 2.70
C GLN A 112 -1.43 14.31 3.29
N ASP A 113 -1.89 13.13 2.81
CA ASP A 113 -3.20 12.57 3.19
C ASP A 113 -3.13 11.62 4.40
N SER A 114 -1.92 11.18 4.80
CA SER A 114 -1.74 10.37 6.00
C SER A 114 -2.00 11.18 7.28
N LYS A 115 -2.32 10.49 8.37
CA LYS A 115 -2.51 11.09 9.70
C LYS A 115 -1.21 11.23 10.50
N VAL A 116 -0.07 10.91 9.87
CA VAL A 116 1.25 10.90 10.52
C VAL A 116 1.89 12.28 10.45
N GLU A 117 2.26 12.83 11.59
CA GLU A 117 2.99 14.09 11.65
C GLU A 117 4.48 13.85 11.28
N PRO A 118 5.05 14.64 10.35
CA PRO A 118 6.44 14.47 9.94
C PRO A 118 7.43 14.64 11.10
N THR A 119 8.45 13.79 11.16
CA THR A 119 9.56 13.93 12.11
C THR A 119 10.89 13.48 11.48
N ASP A 120 11.97 14.18 11.81
CA ASP A 120 13.33 13.86 11.32
C ASP A 120 13.97 12.67 12.06
N ASP A 121 13.55 12.42 13.32
CA ASP A 121 14.10 11.36 14.20
C ASP A 121 13.15 10.16 14.30
N ALA A 122 12.62 9.70 13.16
CA ALA A 122 11.71 8.57 13.14
C ALA A 122 12.43 7.24 13.39
N LYS A 123 11.86 6.43 14.29
CA LYS A 123 12.24 5.02 14.46
C LYS A 123 11.68 4.14 13.34
N VAL A 124 10.45 4.42 12.90
CA VAL A 124 9.77 3.72 11.81
C VAL A 124 9.55 4.68 10.64
N ILE A 125 10.06 4.33 9.49
CA ILE A 125 9.93 5.11 8.25
C ILE A 125 8.98 4.35 7.31
N LEU A 126 7.84 4.96 7.00
CA LEU A 126 6.89 4.47 6.00
C LEU A 126 7.21 5.12 4.66
N ASP A 127 7.81 4.37 3.75
CA ASP A 127 8.38 4.87 2.50
C ASP A 127 7.50 4.48 1.32
N VAL A 128 6.78 5.46 0.77
CA VAL A 128 5.76 5.22 -0.25
C VAL A 128 6.32 5.37 -1.66
N ALA A 129 6.33 4.27 -2.39
CA ALA A 129 6.74 4.21 -3.79
C ALA A 129 5.51 4.06 -4.70
N VAL A 130 5.40 4.98 -5.66
CA VAL A 130 4.38 4.95 -6.72
C VAL A 130 5.08 5.18 -8.05
N PRO A 131 4.96 4.26 -9.02
CA PRO A 131 5.65 4.37 -10.30
C PRO A 131 5.14 5.58 -11.10
N SER A 132 6.03 6.19 -11.85
CA SER A 132 5.68 7.33 -12.73
C SER A 132 4.69 6.95 -13.84
N GLN A 133 4.65 5.68 -14.20
CA GLN A 133 3.67 5.06 -15.09
C GLN A 133 3.37 3.63 -14.61
N VAL A 134 2.14 3.19 -14.78
CA VAL A 134 1.71 1.84 -14.38
C VAL A 134 2.25 0.80 -15.36
N THR A 135 3.51 0.46 -15.22
CA THR A 135 4.16 -0.63 -15.98
C THR A 135 4.86 -1.60 -15.02
N ALA A 136 4.95 -2.87 -15.41
CA ALA A 136 5.60 -3.90 -14.60
C ALA A 136 7.07 -3.56 -14.32
N GLU A 137 7.78 -3.02 -15.30
CA GLU A 137 9.20 -2.68 -15.22
C GLU A 137 9.47 -1.55 -14.22
N LEU A 138 8.66 -0.47 -14.26
CA LEU A 138 8.84 0.66 -13.36
C LEU A 138 8.47 0.28 -11.93
N SER A 139 7.36 -0.45 -11.74
CA SER A 139 6.97 -0.93 -10.42
C SER A 139 7.99 -1.92 -9.83
N ALA A 140 8.57 -2.80 -10.64
CA ALA A 140 9.65 -3.68 -10.20
C ALA A 140 10.92 -2.88 -9.82
N THR A 141 11.22 -1.79 -10.54
CA THR A 141 12.35 -0.89 -10.22
C THR A 141 12.12 -0.17 -8.89
N ASP A 142 10.90 0.27 -8.60
CA ASP A 142 10.55 0.88 -7.31
C ASP A 142 10.74 -0.13 -6.17
N CYS A 143 10.29 -1.39 -6.36
CA CYS A 143 10.55 -2.46 -5.40
C CYS A 143 12.06 -2.69 -5.18
N GLN A 144 12.86 -2.75 -6.24
CA GLN A 144 14.32 -2.89 -6.13
C GLN A 144 14.94 -1.74 -5.35
N THR A 145 14.44 -0.51 -5.56
CA THR A 145 14.91 0.67 -4.84
C THR A 145 14.65 0.53 -3.34
N LEU A 146 13.47 0.10 -2.95
CA LEU A 146 13.13 -0.19 -1.54
C LEU A 146 13.97 -1.34 -0.98
N LEU A 147 14.11 -2.44 -1.71
CA LEU A 147 14.90 -3.60 -1.28
C LEU A 147 16.41 -3.29 -1.14
N ASN A 148 16.92 -2.27 -1.82
CA ASN A 148 18.33 -1.86 -1.73
C ASN A 148 18.61 -0.87 -0.59
N LYS A 149 17.61 -0.42 0.14
CA LYS A 149 17.80 0.34 1.38
C LYS A 149 18.05 -0.65 2.52
N ASP A 150 19.18 -0.51 3.20
CA ASP A 150 19.64 -1.49 4.21
C ASP A 150 18.75 -1.56 5.46
N ASP A 151 17.96 -0.51 5.71
CA ASP A 151 17.01 -0.40 6.81
C ASP A 151 15.63 -1.00 6.48
N THR A 152 15.38 -1.47 5.25
CA THR A 152 14.08 -2.05 4.85
C THR A 152 13.87 -3.43 5.48
N ILE A 153 12.83 -3.55 6.30
CA ILE A 153 12.44 -4.80 6.97
C ILE A 153 11.14 -5.40 6.43
N CYS A 154 10.33 -4.61 5.72
CA CYS A 154 9.07 -5.03 5.13
C CYS A 154 8.75 -4.22 3.87
N ILE A 155 8.05 -4.84 2.92
CA ILE A 155 7.37 -4.14 1.82
C ILE A 155 5.93 -4.63 1.75
N TYR A 156 5.00 -3.68 1.69
CA TYR A 156 3.57 -3.91 1.51
C TYR A 156 3.15 -3.46 0.11
N GLY A 157 2.47 -4.33 -0.64
CA GLY A 157 1.87 -4.03 -1.94
C GLY A 157 0.35 -3.83 -1.81
N SER A 158 -0.17 -2.69 -2.23
CA SER A 158 -1.58 -2.33 -2.04
C SER A 158 -2.56 -3.09 -2.95
N ASN A 159 -2.08 -3.82 -3.96
CA ASN A 159 -2.90 -4.62 -4.89
C ASN A 159 -2.07 -5.68 -5.61
N GLN A 160 -2.74 -6.45 -6.51
CA GLN A 160 -2.09 -7.50 -7.30
C GLN A 160 -0.90 -7.00 -8.11
N HIS A 161 -1.04 -5.85 -8.79
CA HIS A 161 0.04 -5.27 -9.60
C HIS A 161 1.29 -4.99 -8.77
N SER A 162 1.13 -4.37 -7.60
CA SER A 162 2.24 -4.10 -6.68
C SER A 162 2.85 -5.40 -6.12
N GLY A 163 2.02 -6.40 -5.79
CA GLY A 163 2.49 -7.70 -5.33
C GLY A 163 3.29 -8.45 -6.39
N GLU A 164 2.85 -8.46 -7.64
CA GLU A 164 3.58 -9.05 -8.77
C GLU A 164 4.90 -8.30 -9.04
N ALA A 165 4.89 -6.98 -8.91
CA ALA A 165 6.10 -6.15 -9.02
C ALA A 165 7.12 -6.46 -7.91
N MET A 166 6.65 -6.77 -6.69
CA MET A 166 7.53 -7.20 -5.60
C MET A 166 8.22 -8.52 -5.93
N VAL A 167 7.49 -9.50 -6.47
CA VAL A 167 8.06 -10.79 -6.89
C VAL A 167 9.10 -10.57 -7.98
N THR A 168 8.77 -9.80 -9.02
CA THR A 168 9.68 -9.52 -10.14
C THR A 168 10.91 -8.72 -9.69
N GLY A 169 10.73 -7.68 -8.88
CA GLY A 169 11.83 -6.88 -8.35
C GLY A 169 12.79 -7.67 -7.48
N ASN A 170 12.29 -8.73 -6.82
CA ASN A 170 13.09 -9.60 -5.96
C ASN A 170 13.88 -10.69 -6.71
N GLU A 171 13.56 -11.00 -7.98
CA GLU A 171 14.13 -12.16 -8.70
C GLU A 171 15.67 -12.25 -8.63
N ASN A 172 16.36 -11.12 -8.80
CA ASN A 172 17.82 -11.08 -8.75
C ASN A 172 18.38 -10.74 -7.36
N LEU A 173 17.61 -10.12 -6.49
CA LEU A 173 18.04 -9.68 -5.17
C LEU A 173 17.86 -10.76 -4.10
N GLN A 174 16.80 -11.55 -4.21
CA GLN A 174 16.44 -12.64 -3.29
C GLN A 174 16.41 -12.22 -1.81
N LYS A 175 15.97 -10.97 -1.57
CA LYS A 175 15.89 -10.38 -0.23
C LYS A 175 14.54 -10.62 0.45
N LEU A 176 13.45 -10.88 -0.33
CA LEU A 176 12.13 -11.18 0.25
C LEU A 176 12.08 -12.57 0.87
N GLY A 177 11.40 -12.66 2.00
CA GLY A 177 11.17 -13.91 2.69
C GLY A 177 10.76 -13.72 4.15
N SER A 178 10.66 -14.82 4.91
CA SER A 178 10.23 -14.81 6.32
C SER A 178 11.39 -14.96 7.33
N GLY A 179 12.63 -15.12 6.87
CA GLY A 179 13.82 -15.21 7.72
C GLY A 179 14.12 -13.90 8.48
N GLU A 180 14.90 -13.98 9.56
CA GLU A 180 15.24 -12.80 10.38
C GLU A 180 15.96 -11.71 9.58
N ASP A 181 16.82 -12.09 8.64
CA ASP A 181 17.60 -11.18 7.81
C ASP A 181 16.92 -10.88 6.45
N GLN A 182 15.69 -11.36 6.24
CA GLN A 182 14.94 -11.14 5.01
C GLN A 182 13.91 -10.03 5.18
N VAL A 183 13.56 -9.38 4.07
CA VAL A 183 12.50 -8.38 4.01
C VAL A 183 11.15 -9.09 3.91
N LEU A 184 10.23 -8.79 4.81
CA LEU A 184 8.89 -9.36 4.80
C LEU A 184 8.09 -8.78 3.64
N GLY A 185 7.58 -9.62 2.75
CA GLY A 185 6.69 -9.22 1.66
C GLY A 185 5.23 -9.51 1.99
N VAL A 186 4.37 -8.48 1.99
CA VAL A 186 2.92 -8.62 2.22
C VAL A 186 2.18 -7.91 1.10
N THR A 187 1.08 -8.49 0.60
CA THR A 187 0.32 -7.86 -0.49
C THR A 187 -1.17 -8.17 -0.42
N PHE A 188 -1.94 -7.44 -1.21
CA PHE A 188 -3.34 -7.72 -1.49
C PHE A 188 -3.52 -8.57 -2.74
N ASP A 189 -4.74 -9.11 -2.86
CA ASP A 189 -5.20 -9.94 -3.96
C ASP A 189 -4.56 -11.36 -4.00
N SER A 190 -4.97 -12.17 -4.96
CA SER A 190 -4.60 -13.58 -4.98
C SER A 190 -4.37 -14.12 -6.39
N GLY A 191 -3.70 -13.33 -7.23
CA GLY A 191 -3.24 -13.77 -8.55
C GLY A 191 -2.33 -14.99 -8.46
N THR A 192 -2.16 -15.71 -9.56
CA THR A 192 -1.37 -16.95 -9.59
C THR A 192 0.06 -16.74 -9.08
N VAL A 193 0.70 -15.65 -9.53
CA VAL A 193 2.08 -15.31 -9.12
C VAL A 193 2.16 -15.09 -7.61
N ILE A 194 1.20 -14.33 -7.05
CA ILE A 194 1.14 -14.05 -5.60
C ILE A 194 0.93 -15.34 -4.80
N LYS A 195 -0.04 -16.19 -5.20
CA LYS A 195 -0.28 -17.48 -4.51
C LYS A 195 0.93 -18.38 -4.53
N GLU A 196 1.66 -18.44 -5.65
CA GLU A 196 2.91 -19.21 -5.74
C GLU A 196 4.01 -18.61 -4.87
N ALA A 197 4.13 -17.28 -4.82
CA ALA A 197 5.11 -16.59 -4.00
C ALA A 197 4.85 -16.78 -2.50
N VAL A 198 3.59 -16.79 -2.06
CA VAL A 198 3.23 -17.13 -0.68
C VAL A 198 3.53 -18.61 -0.39
N LYS A 199 3.18 -19.51 -1.30
CA LYS A 199 3.40 -20.96 -1.14
C LYS A 199 4.88 -21.32 -1.04
N ASN A 200 5.75 -20.64 -1.77
CA ASN A 200 7.20 -20.89 -1.75
C ASN A 200 7.96 -20.05 -0.70
N GLY A 201 7.25 -19.19 0.05
CA GLY A 201 7.81 -18.37 1.13
C GLY A 201 8.51 -17.08 0.69
N THR A 202 8.43 -16.69 -0.59
CA THR A 202 8.93 -15.39 -1.08
C THR A 202 8.09 -14.24 -0.51
N LEU A 203 6.76 -14.40 -0.48
CA LEU A 203 5.85 -13.49 0.23
C LEU A 203 5.33 -14.17 1.50
N TYR A 204 5.05 -13.37 2.51
CA TYR A 204 4.47 -13.84 3.77
C TYR A 204 2.95 -14.00 3.65
N GLY A 205 2.27 -13.07 2.96
CA GLY A 205 0.82 -13.07 2.78
C GLY A 205 0.37 -12.01 1.79
#